data_db544e4aba5050e79f0e6ed46105c3b3
#
_entry.id   db544e4aba5050e79f0e6ed46105c3b3
#
_cell.length_a   1.000
_cell.length_b   1.000
_cell.length_c   1.000
_cell.angle_alpha   90.00
_cell.angle_beta   90.00
_cell.angle_gamma   90.00
#
_symmetry.space_group_name_H-M   'P 1'
#
loop_
_entity.id
_entity.type
_entity.pdbx_description
1 polymer ?
#
loop_
_entity_poly.entity_id
_entity_poly.type
_entity_poly.pdbx_seq_one_letter_code
_entity_poly.pdbx_strand_id
1 'polypeptide(L)'
;MDSHRGWLEKHLAARQAFLAAHPEPSAAQTDAWRQQAKETLPPLVAHWAQRMGVQPTGITVTAARTRFGSCSGKNRLSFSLYLMAYPETAIEYVVVHELAHIRHHDHSPAFYREVEAYLPDWRARRALLRR
;
A
#
# COMPACT_ATOMS: atom_id res chain seq x y z
N MET A 1 -20.58 -3.38 7.39
CA MET A 1 -19.64 -2.40 7.85
C MET A 1 -18.42 -2.35 6.96
N ASP A 2 -17.99 -1.20 6.74
CA ASP A 2 -16.77 -1.07 6.01
C ASP A 2 -15.58 -1.28 6.94
N SER A 3 -14.95 -2.43 6.87
CA SER A 3 -13.76 -2.73 7.65
C SER A 3 -12.62 -1.76 7.31
N HIS A 4 -12.68 -1.16 6.13
CA HIS A 4 -11.70 -0.18 5.71
C HIS A 4 -11.71 1.06 6.61
N ARG A 5 -12.91 1.56 6.97
CA ARG A 5 -13.02 2.71 7.85
C ARG A 5 -12.47 2.41 9.24
N GLY A 6 -12.81 1.25 9.80
CA GLY A 6 -12.28 0.84 11.10
C GLY A 6 -10.77 0.67 11.07
N TRP A 7 -10.25 0.12 9.97
CA TRP A 7 -8.82 -0.02 9.78
C TRP A 7 -8.13 1.35 9.77
N LEU A 8 -8.71 2.31 9.08
CA LEU A 8 -8.14 3.65 8.97
C LEU A 8 -8.07 4.34 10.34
N GLU A 9 -9.13 4.25 11.13
CA GLU A 9 -9.17 4.84 12.47
C GLU A 9 -8.10 4.24 13.38
N LYS A 10 -7.96 2.91 13.37
CA LYS A 10 -6.92 2.24 14.14
C LYS A 10 -5.54 2.64 13.68
N HIS A 11 -5.36 2.77 12.38
CA HIS A 11 -4.07 3.13 11.81
C HIS A 11 -3.67 4.55 12.21
N LEU A 12 -4.61 5.49 12.21
CA LEU A 12 -4.34 6.85 12.64
C LEU A 12 -3.94 6.92 14.12
N ALA A 13 -4.65 6.18 14.98
CA ALA A 13 -4.32 6.15 16.39
C ALA A 13 -2.94 5.56 16.64
N ALA A 14 -2.61 4.47 15.95
CA ALA A 14 -1.30 3.86 16.07
C ALA A 14 -0.20 4.80 15.57
N ARG A 15 -0.46 5.53 14.48
CA ARG A 15 0.49 6.49 13.95
C ARG A 15 0.72 7.64 14.93
N GLN A 16 -0.33 8.16 15.55
CA GLN A 16 -0.20 9.23 16.53
C GLN A 16 0.64 8.78 17.71
N ALA A 17 0.41 7.56 18.21
CA ALA A 17 1.21 7.00 19.28
C ALA A 17 2.67 6.82 18.87
N PHE A 18 2.90 6.36 17.66
CA PHE A 18 4.25 6.21 17.12
C PHE A 18 4.96 7.55 17.04
N LEU A 19 4.29 8.57 16.52
CA LEU A 19 4.88 9.89 16.36
C LEU A 19 5.16 10.58 17.70
N ALA A 20 4.38 10.26 18.74
CA ALA A 20 4.65 10.77 20.08
C ALA A 20 5.94 10.18 20.65
N ALA A 21 6.27 8.94 20.28
CA ALA A 21 7.49 8.26 20.73
C ALA A 21 8.67 8.50 19.78
N HIS A 22 8.41 8.93 18.54
CA HIS A 22 9.42 9.08 17.50
C HIS A 22 9.25 10.43 16.81
N PRO A 23 10.34 11.15 16.55
CA PRO A 23 10.24 12.43 15.85
C PRO A 23 9.75 12.24 14.40
N GLU A 24 9.15 13.30 13.88
CA GLU A 24 8.77 13.34 12.46
C GLU A 24 10.01 13.14 11.58
N PRO A 25 9.88 12.42 10.46
CA PRO A 25 10.98 12.30 9.52
C PRO A 25 11.39 13.68 8.98
N SER A 26 12.68 13.84 8.74
CA SER A 26 13.21 15.09 8.18
C SER A 26 12.79 15.21 6.71
N ALA A 27 12.92 16.43 6.18
CA ALA A 27 12.70 16.65 4.75
C ALA A 27 13.66 15.81 3.90
N ALA A 28 14.89 15.67 4.34
CA ALA A 28 15.86 14.83 3.64
C ALA A 28 15.41 13.37 3.61
N GLN A 29 14.85 12.88 4.71
CA GLN A 29 14.35 11.50 4.78
C GLN A 29 13.14 11.31 3.86
N THR A 30 12.20 12.24 3.86
CA THR A 30 11.02 12.13 3.00
C THR A 30 11.40 12.24 1.52
N ASP A 31 12.39 13.07 1.19
CA ASP A 31 12.90 13.16 -0.19
C ASP A 31 13.55 11.85 -0.61
N ALA A 32 14.33 11.23 0.28
CA ALA A 32 14.95 9.94 0.01
C ALA A 32 13.90 8.85 -0.22
N TRP A 33 12.85 8.81 0.61
CA TRP A 33 11.76 7.85 0.42
C TRP A 33 11.01 8.10 -0.88
N ARG A 34 10.78 9.36 -1.24
CA ARG A 34 10.11 9.69 -2.49
C ARG A 34 10.91 9.16 -3.67
N GLN A 35 12.22 9.40 -3.66
CA GLN A 35 13.10 8.92 -4.72
C GLN A 35 13.14 7.39 -4.76
N GLN A 36 13.24 6.75 -3.59
CA GLN A 36 13.23 5.30 -3.49
C GLN A 36 11.93 4.71 -4.03
N ALA A 37 10.78 5.34 -3.72
CA ALA A 37 9.49 4.88 -4.20
C ALA A 37 9.41 4.96 -5.72
N LYS A 38 9.90 6.04 -6.31
CA LYS A 38 9.90 6.22 -7.76
C LYS A 38 10.79 5.19 -8.47
N GLU A 39 11.79 4.67 -7.79
CA GLU A 39 12.70 3.66 -8.35
C GLU A 39 12.21 2.24 -8.10
N THR A 40 11.61 2.00 -6.93
CA THR A 40 11.25 0.66 -6.48
C THR A 40 9.88 0.22 -6.96
N LEU A 41 8.89 1.12 -6.92
CA LEU A 41 7.50 0.75 -7.16
C LEU A 41 7.20 0.39 -8.61
N PRO A 42 7.66 1.14 -9.63
CA PRO A 42 7.31 0.79 -11.01
C PRO A 42 7.70 -0.63 -11.42
N PRO A 43 8.93 -1.12 -11.18
CA PRO A 43 9.25 -2.50 -11.55
C PRO A 43 8.49 -3.53 -10.72
N LEU A 44 8.22 -3.24 -9.46
CA LEU A 44 7.47 -4.14 -8.61
C LEU A 44 5.99 -4.23 -9.06
N VAL A 45 5.40 -3.09 -9.41
CA VAL A 45 4.04 -3.04 -9.95
C VAL A 45 3.98 -3.79 -11.28
N ALA A 46 4.96 -3.58 -12.17
CA ALA A 46 4.99 -4.27 -13.46
C ALA A 46 5.08 -5.78 -13.28
N HIS A 47 5.90 -6.24 -12.36
CA HIS A 47 6.05 -7.66 -12.07
C HIS A 47 4.71 -8.29 -11.64
N TRP A 48 4.06 -7.68 -10.66
CA TRP A 48 2.80 -8.24 -10.14
C TRP A 48 1.64 -8.04 -11.10
N ALA A 49 1.60 -6.90 -11.82
CA ALA A 49 0.55 -6.67 -12.81
C ALA A 49 0.57 -7.74 -13.89
N GLN A 50 1.76 -8.12 -14.35
CA GLN A 50 1.91 -9.17 -15.34
C GLN A 50 1.41 -10.52 -14.80
N ARG A 51 1.82 -10.87 -13.58
CA ARG A 51 1.40 -12.12 -12.97
C ARG A 51 -0.11 -12.19 -12.72
N MET A 52 -0.69 -11.07 -12.34
CA MET A 52 -2.13 -10.98 -12.05
C MET A 52 -2.97 -10.75 -13.29
N GLY A 53 -2.36 -10.44 -14.42
CA GLY A 53 -3.08 -10.23 -15.67
C GLY A 53 -3.91 -8.96 -15.67
N VAL A 54 -3.44 -7.90 -15.01
CA VAL A 54 -4.12 -6.62 -14.95
C VAL A 54 -3.19 -5.53 -15.47
N GLN A 55 -3.79 -4.39 -15.88
CA GLN A 55 -3.03 -3.26 -16.42
C GLN A 55 -3.40 -1.97 -15.72
N PRO A 56 -2.56 -1.47 -14.80
CA PRO A 56 -2.77 -0.14 -14.24
C PRO A 56 -2.49 0.92 -15.30
N THR A 57 -3.17 2.06 -15.18
CA THR A 57 -3.02 3.16 -16.12
C THR A 57 -1.88 4.10 -15.75
N GLY A 58 -1.36 4.01 -14.55
CA GLY A 58 -0.25 4.81 -14.12
C GLY A 58 0.02 4.66 -12.63
N ILE A 59 1.12 5.24 -12.19
CA ILE A 59 1.56 5.20 -10.79
C ILE A 59 1.87 6.62 -10.34
N THR A 60 1.37 7.00 -9.17
CA THR A 60 1.68 8.28 -8.54
C THR A 60 2.25 8.02 -7.15
N VAL A 61 3.31 8.73 -6.79
CA VAL A 61 3.85 8.71 -5.44
C VAL A 61 3.32 9.93 -4.71
N THR A 62 2.73 9.72 -3.54
CA THR A 62 2.10 10.77 -2.75
C THR A 62 2.79 10.90 -1.40
N ALA A 63 2.41 11.94 -0.65
CA ALA A 63 2.86 12.12 0.73
C ALA A 63 1.71 11.87 1.72
N ALA A 64 0.75 11.04 1.34
CA ALA A 64 -0.39 10.73 2.21
C ALA A 64 0.08 9.99 3.46
N ARG A 65 -0.48 10.40 4.61
CA ARG A 65 -0.11 9.82 5.90
C ARG A 65 -1.15 8.86 6.44
N THR A 66 -2.36 8.85 5.85
CA THR A 66 -3.47 8.06 6.36
C THR A 66 -3.75 6.81 5.54
N ARG A 67 -3.09 6.67 4.38
CA ARG A 67 -3.21 5.45 3.57
C ARG A 67 -1.90 5.21 2.83
N PHE A 68 -1.58 3.93 2.66
CA PHE A 68 -0.34 3.53 1.99
C PHE A 68 -0.50 3.47 0.48
N GLY A 69 -1.71 3.19 0.00
CA GLY A 69 -1.97 3.09 -1.42
C GLY A 69 -3.44 3.28 -1.74
N SER A 70 -3.74 3.45 -3.02
CA SER A 70 -5.10 3.53 -3.52
C SER A 70 -5.14 3.15 -4.99
N CYS A 71 -6.34 2.77 -5.45
CA CYS A 71 -6.60 2.48 -6.85
C CYS A 71 -7.83 3.28 -7.26
N SER A 72 -7.70 4.13 -8.27
CA SER A 72 -8.81 4.94 -8.74
C SER A 72 -9.77 4.10 -9.59
N GLY A 73 -10.96 4.65 -9.85
CA GLY A 73 -11.91 4.00 -10.75
C GLY A 73 -11.39 3.86 -12.18
N LYS A 74 -10.34 4.59 -12.53
CA LYS A 74 -9.67 4.51 -13.83
C LYS A 74 -8.40 3.67 -13.78
N ASN A 75 -8.24 2.87 -12.73
CA ASN A 75 -7.14 1.93 -12.55
C ASN A 75 -5.77 2.61 -12.42
N ARG A 76 -5.74 3.84 -11.93
CA ARG A 76 -4.50 4.51 -11.60
C ARG A 76 -4.14 4.23 -10.16
N LEU A 77 -2.90 3.80 -9.94
CA LEU A 77 -2.42 3.46 -8.61
C LEU A 77 -1.70 4.65 -7.99
N SER A 78 -1.87 4.82 -6.68
CA SER A 78 -1.13 5.81 -5.91
C SER A 78 -0.52 5.09 -4.71
N PHE A 79 0.71 5.45 -4.36
CA PHE A 79 1.40 4.88 -3.20
C PHE A 79 2.05 6.00 -2.41
N SER A 80 1.99 5.89 -1.10
CA SER A 80 2.61 6.87 -0.21
C SER A 80 4.12 6.63 -0.13
N LEU A 81 4.89 7.72 -0.13
CA LEU A 81 6.33 7.61 0.09
C LEU A 81 6.65 7.00 1.45
N TYR A 82 5.77 7.18 2.45
CA TYR A 82 5.98 6.63 3.79
C TYR A 82 5.94 5.10 3.80
N LEU A 83 5.41 4.48 2.76
CA LEU A 83 5.44 3.03 2.61
C LEU A 83 6.88 2.51 2.58
N MET A 84 7.82 3.32 2.11
CA MET A 84 9.23 2.93 2.03
C MET A 84 9.89 2.71 3.40
N ALA A 85 9.25 3.16 4.48
CA ALA A 85 9.75 2.92 5.84
C ALA A 85 9.46 1.50 6.33
N TYR A 86 8.71 0.72 5.57
CA TYR A 86 8.26 -0.62 5.98
C TYR A 86 9.03 -1.71 5.25
N PRO A 87 9.00 -2.96 5.76
CA PRO A 87 9.69 -4.06 5.10
C PRO A 87 9.17 -4.30 3.68
N GLU A 88 10.05 -4.83 2.83
CA GLU A 88 9.71 -5.12 1.45
C GLU A 88 8.49 -6.03 1.31
N THR A 89 8.35 -7.00 2.23
CA THR A 89 7.19 -7.91 2.21
C THR A 89 5.88 -7.16 2.42
N ALA A 90 5.88 -6.10 3.25
CA ALA A 90 4.71 -5.26 3.44
C ALA A 90 4.44 -4.38 2.22
N ILE A 91 5.49 -3.84 1.60
CA ILE A 91 5.37 -3.06 0.38
C ILE A 91 4.74 -3.90 -0.72
N GLU A 92 5.20 -5.13 -0.87
CA GLU A 92 4.68 -6.05 -1.88
C GLU A 92 3.19 -6.33 -1.67
N TYR A 93 2.79 -6.50 -0.41
CA TYR A 93 1.37 -6.67 -0.08
C TYR A 93 0.53 -5.48 -0.54
N VAL A 94 1.00 -4.26 -0.30
CA VAL A 94 0.25 -3.06 -0.71
C VAL A 94 0.13 -3.00 -2.23
N VAL A 95 1.20 -3.35 -2.96
CA VAL A 95 1.17 -3.40 -4.42
C VAL A 95 0.11 -4.40 -4.91
N VAL A 96 0.12 -5.62 -4.39
CA VAL A 96 -0.85 -6.66 -4.79
C VAL A 96 -2.26 -6.24 -4.40
N HIS A 97 -2.44 -5.65 -3.22
CA HIS A 97 -3.73 -5.16 -2.74
C HIS A 97 -4.33 -4.16 -3.73
N GLU A 98 -3.54 -3.17 -4.15
CA GLU A 98 -4.05 -2.15 -5.07
C GLU A 98 -4.27 -2.71 -6.48
N LEU A 99 -3.43 -3.61 -6.95
CA LEU A 99 -3.64 -4.25 -8.24
C LEU A 99 -4.90 -5.11 -8.25
N ALA A 100 -5.21 -5.79 -7.14
CA ALA A 100 -6.42 -6.58 -7.03
C ALA A 100 -7.68 -5.72 -7.15
N HIS A 101 -7.60 -4.44 -6.74
CA HIS A 101 -8.72 -3.51 -6.90
C HIS A 101 -9.03 -3.18 -8.35
N ILE A 102 -8.14 -3.44 -9.29
CA ILE A 102 -8.45 -3.26 -10.71
C ILE A 102 -9.59 -4.19 -11.13
N ARG A 103 -9.64 -5.41 -10.57
CA ARG A 103 -10.73 -6.38 -10.84
C ARG A 103 -11.86 -6.28 -9.86
N HIS A 104 -11.55 -5.96 -8.60
CA HIS A 104 -12.52 -5.96 -7.52
C HIS A 104 -12.41 -4.63 -6.79
N HIS A 105 -13.27 -3.67 -7.13
CA HIS A 105 -13.18 -2.33 -6.56
C HIS A 105 -13.66 -2.25 -5.10
N ASP A 106 -14.17 -3.33 -4.56
CA ASP A 106 -14.59 -3.42 -3.16
C ASP A 106 -13.68 -4.40 -2.41
N HIS A 107 -13.91 -4.53 -1.10
CA HIS A 107 -13.19 -5.48 -0.26
C HIS A 107 -14.04 -6.73 -0.05
N SER A 108 -14.58 -7.26 -1.16
CA SER A 108 -15.42 -8.46 -1.14
C SER A 108 -14.59 -9.72 -0.88
N PRO A 109 -15.25 -10.86 -0.57
CA PRO A 109 -14.53 -12.12 -0.49
C PRO A 109 -13.77 -12.46 -1.77
N ALA A 110 -14.29 -12.09 -2.95
CA ALA A 110 -13.61 -12.32 -4.22
C ALA A 110 -12.29 -11.55 -4.29
N PHE A 111 -12.28 -10.31 -3.77
CA PHE A 111 -11.06 -9.52 -3.70
C PHE A 111 -10.00 -10.22 -2.86
N TYR A 112 -10.36 -10.66 -1.65
CA TYR A 112 -9.39 -11.32 -0.76
C TYR A 112 -8.96 -12.69 -1.27
N ARG A 113 -9.82 -13.39 -2.00
CA ARG A 113 -9.42 -14.64 -2.64
C ARG A 113 -8.34 -14.39 -3.69
N GLU A 114 -8.45 -13.30 -4.44
CA GLU A 114 -7.42 -12.96 -5.42
C GLU A 114 -6.11 -12.60 -4.73
N VAL A 115 -6.16 -11.75 -3.70
CA VAL A 115 -4.95 -11.41 -2.95
C VAL A 115 -4.28 -12.67 -2.40
N GLU A 116 -5.06 -13.55 -1.81
CA GLU A 116 -4.53 -14.77 -1.20
C GLU A 116 -3.95 -15.73 -2.24
N ALA A 117 -4.48 -15.73 -3.45
CA ALA A 117 -3.96 -16.57 -4.52
C ALA A 117 -2.50 -16.24 -4.87
N TYR A 118 -2.13 -14.97 -4.72
CA TYR A 118 -0.77 -14.50 -5.02
C TYR A 118 0.08 -14.36 -3.77
N LEU A 119 -0.52 -14.01 -2.65
CA LEU A 119 0.17 -13.85 -1.37
C LEU A 119 -0.61 -14.60 -0.28
N PRO A 120 -0.37 -15.92 -0.12
CA PRO A 120 -1.07 -16.70 0.91
C PRO A 120 -0.86 -16.17 2.33
N ASP A 121 0.26 -15.49 2.56
CA ASP A 121 0.61 -14.92 3.85
C ASP A 121 0.23 -13.44 3.98
N TRP A 122 -0.77 -13.00 3.22
CA TRP A 122 -1.12 -11.57 3.18
C TRP A 122 -1.49 -11.00 4.54
N ARG A 123 -2.07 -11.81 5.43
CA ARG A 123 -2.44 -11.32 6.78
C ARG A 123 -1.21 -10.96 7.59
N ALA A 124 -0.17 -11.76 7.50
CA ALA A 124 1.10 -11.50 8.20
C ALA A 124 1.77 -10.25 7.63
N ARG A 125 1.74 -10.09 6.31
CA ARG A 125 2.31 -8.92 5.66
C ARG A 125 1.56 -7.65 6.04
N ARG A 126 0.23 -7.71 6.03
CA ARG A 126 -0.60 -6.58 6.43
C ARG A 126 -0.34 -6.17 7.88
N ALA A 127 -0.10 -7.12 8.74
CA ALA A 127 0.17 -6.84 10.15
C ALA A 127 1.42 -5.98 10.34
N LEU A 128 2.39 -6.06 9.43
CA LEU A 128 3.61 -5.26 9.50
C LEU A 128 3.34 -3.77 9.31
N LEU A 129 2.20 -3.40 8.72
CA LEU A 129 1.82 -2.01 8.49
C LEU A 129 1.16 -1.37 9.70
N ARG A 130 0.87 -2.15 10.73
CA ARG A 130 0.21 -1.65 11.95
C ARG A 130 1.27 -1.30 12.98
N ARG A 131 1.56 -0.05 13.09
CA ARG A 131 2.58 0.43 14.01
C ARG A 131 2.06 1.58 14.85
#